data_79904d9cca79d5a8a5ab0e33b534584a
#
_entry.id   79904d9cca79d5a8a5ab0e33b534584a
#
_cell.length_a   1.000
_cell.length_b   1.000
_cell.length_c   1.000
_cell.angle_alpha   90.00
_cell.angle_beta   90.00
_cell.angle_gamma   90.00
#
_symmetry.space_group_name_H-M   'P 1'
#
loop_
_entity.id
_entity.type
_entity.pdbx_description
1 polymer ?
#
loop_
_entity_poly.entity_id
_entity_poly.type
_entity_poly.pdbx_seq_one_letter_code
_entity_poly.pdbx_strand_id
1 'polypeptide(L)'
;MYKRQALDSALNSDKINEFAGQFLVPISDNASELSNKDVIVFNRIKDGPIPMSEAISSRVDLGSISRLLERGIIMHSALTPSDASHVLGNLDAWDASAAQKALLIFGRMRTGSGEILSKDYQELALRIINQLTEQTSEVILETAFGEENIDGRARDLARHVLVKNGLNHHRNIVSLDVAINLPIIGLGASAKTYYGEVGKKLSTKTILPKHGGVANAIGAVVGQITMRESGKIVSGGEGIWRVFTDKGPVDCKDQKVAYEILKQGLTNKVQLAATNAGAENIHIQFEDEEQTAIIEGREVFIEGSILAIATGRPRIVQT
;
A
#
# COMPACT_ATOMS: atom_id res chain seq x y z
N MET A 1 23.67 -16.36 11.90
CA MET A 1 25.10 -16.36 12.26
C MET A 1 25.91 -15.43 11.33
N TYR A 2 25.86 -15.59 10.01
CA TYR A 2 26.60 -14.79 9.02
C TYR A 2 26.37 -13.27 9.10
N LYS A 3 25.10 -12.83 9.18
CA LYS A 3 24.78 -11.39 9.33
C LYS A 3 25.38 -10.76 10.57
N ARG A 4 25.42 -11.46 11.70
CA ARG A 4 26.04 -10.95 12.94
C ARG A 4 27.54 -10.72 12.78
N GLN A 5 28.26 -11.69 12.18
CA GLN A 5 29.71 -11.57 11.94
C GLN A 5 30.03 -10.38 11.02
N ALA A 6 29.22 -10.17 9.97
CA ALA A 6 29.39 -9.04 9.07
C ALA A 6 29.08 -7.69 9.74
N LEU A 7 28.09 -7.63 10.65
CA LEU A 7 27.82 -6.43 11.46
C LEU A 7 28.99 -6.17 12.43
N ASP A 8 29.53 -7.19 13.06
CA ASP A 8 30.69 -7.04 13.94
C ASP A 8 31.93 -6.58 13.18
N SER A 9 32.16 -7.11 11.99
CA SER A 9 33.25 -6.68 11.11
C SER A 9 33.09 -5.21 10.69
N ALA A 10 31.87 -4.79 10.33
CA ALA A 10 31.58 -3.40 9.98
C ALA A 10 31.76 -2.43 11.17
N LEU A 11 31.39 -2.84 12.38
CA LEU A 11 31.59 -2.05 13.59
C LEU A 11 33.08 -1.87 13.93
N ASN A 12 33.89 -2.90 13.73
CA ASN A 12 35.33 -2.88 14.00
C ASN A 12 36.15 -2.19 12.89
N SER A 13 35.54 -1.86 11.77
CA SER A 13 36.21 -1.13 10.68
C SER A 13 36.31 0.35 10.97
N ASP A 14 37.47 0.94 10.74
CA ASP A 14 37.69 2.39 10.86
C ASP A 14 36.96 3.18 9.76
N LYS A 15 36.73 2.53 8.62
CA LYS A 15 36.05 3.12 7.47
C LYS A 15 34.72 2.43 7.23
N ILE A 16 33.64 3.19 7.28
CA ILE A 16 32.30 2.73 6.89
C ILE A 16 32.06 3.16 5.45
N ASN A 17 31.77 2.16 4.58
CA ASN A 17 31.28 2.42 3.23
C ASN A 17 29.76 2.64 3.25
N GLU A 18 29.22 3.17 2.15
CA GLU A 18 27.78 3.46 1.98
C GLU A 18 26.88 2.22 2.07
N PHE A 19 27.44 1.01 1.92
CA PHE A 19 26.71 -0.26 2.00
C PHE A 19 26.88 -0.99 3.34
N ALA A 20 27.54 -0.37 4.31
CA ALA A 20 27.79 -1.00 5.60
C ALA A 20 26.45 -1.31 6.32
N GLY A 21 26.31 -2.54 6.81
CA GLY A 21 25.07 -3.01 7.44
C GLY A 21 23.95 -3.38 6.48
N GLN A 22 24.20 -3.38 5.17
CA GLN A 22 23.25 -3.81 4.13
C GLN A 22 23.64 -5.19 3.59
N PHE A 23 22.64 -6.00 3.27
CA PHE A 23 22.80 -7.38 2.82
C PHE A 23 21.92 -7.67 1.62
N LEU A 24 22.38 -8.55 0.73
CA LEU A 24 21.57 -9.14 -0.31
C LEU A 24 21.28 -10.59 0.07
N VAL A 25 20.02 -10.99 -0.07
CA VAL A 25 19.50 -12.30 0.34
C VAL A 25 18.86 -12.96 -0.88
N PRO A 26 19.27 -14.18 -1.26
CA PRO A 26 18.60 -14.92 -2.34
C PRO A 26 17.20 -15.35 -1.85
N ILE A 27 16.19 -15.23 -2.74
CA ILE A 27 14.81 -15.63 -2.48
C ILE A 27 14.42 -16.78 -3.39
N SER A 28 14.89 -16.76 -4.64
CA SER A 28 14.53 -17.75 -5.65
C SER A 28 15.77 -18.30 -6.33
N ASP A 29 15.79 -19.61 -6.54
CA ASP A 29 16.82 -20.30 -7.34
C ASP A 29 16.55 -20.19 -8.84
N ASN A 30 15.39 -19.63 -9.23
CA ASN A 30 14.99 -19.54 -10.62
C ASN A 30 15.70 -18.37 -11.32
N ALA A 31 16.89 -18.66 -11.84
CA ALA A 31 17.70 -17.76 -12.64
C ALA A 31 17.35 -17.80 -14.15
N SER A 32 16.18 -18.35 -14.53
CA SER A 32 15.76 -18.40 -15.93
C SER A 32 15.64 -16.99 -16.52
N GLU A 33 16.09 -16.82 -17.74
CA GLU A 33 16.01 -15.55 -18.49
C GLU A 33 16.83 -14.37 -17.91
N LEU A 34 17.86 -14.64 -17.13
CA LEU A 34 18.80 -13.60 -16.70
C LEU A 34 19.80 -13.26 -17.82
N SER A 35 20.15 -11.99 -17.91
CA SER A 35 21.26 -11.58 -18.77
C SER A 35 22.58 -12.14 -18.22
N ASN A 36 23.61 -12.32 -19.09
CA ASN A 36 24.91 -12.79 -18.66
C ASN A 36 25.50 -11.96 -17.50
N LYS A 37 25.25 -10.65 -17.48
CA LYS A 37 25.71 -9.76 -16.40
C LYS A 37 24.98 -10.03 -15.09
N ASP A 38 23.68 -10.27 -15.16
CA ASP A 38 22.86 -10.54 -13.98
C ASP A 38 23.19 -11.92 -13.39
N VAL A 39 23.48 -12.91 -14.23
CA VAL A 39 23.95 -14.24 -13.80
C VAL A 39 25.25 -14.15 -13.02
N ILE A 40 26.22 -13.33 -13.46
CA ILE A 40 27.49 -13.14 -12.76
C ILE A 40 27.27 -12.60 -11.35
N VAL A 41 26.39 -11.59 -11.21
CA VAL A 41 26.05 -10.99 -9.90
C VAL A 41 25.26 -11.99 -9.05
N PHE A 42 24.25 -12.66 -9.63
CA PHE A 42 23.45 -13.66 -8.94
C PHE A 42 24.30 -14.82 -8.39
N ASN A 43 25.28 -15.31 -9.14
CA ASN A 43 26.18 -16.38 -8.70
C ASN A 43 27.00 -16.03 -7.45
N ARG A 44 27.21 -14.74 -7.15
CA ARG A 44 27.85 -14.31 -5.89
C ARG A 44 26.89 -14.35 -4.70
N ILE A 45 25.57 -14.30 -4.97
CA ILE A 45 24.53 -14.12 -3.95
C ILE A 45 23.78 -15.42 -3.65
N LYS A 46 23.70 -16.34 -4.62
CA LYS A 46 22.83 -17.54 -4.60
C LYS A 46 23.05 -18.47 -3.41
N ASP A 47 24.25 -18.52 -2.85
CA ASP A 47 24.60 -19.46 -1.79
C ASP A 47 24.21 -19.00 -0.38
N GLY A 48 23.61 -17.81 -0.26
CA GLY A 48 23.12 -17.28 1.01
C GLY A 48 23.26 -15.76 1.15
N PRO A 49 22.83 -15.20 2.29
CA PRO A 49 22.94 -13.76 2.54
C PRO A 49 24.41 -13.29 2.55
N ILE A 50 24.74 -12.27 1.75
CA ILE A 50 26.08 -11.67 1.73
C ILE A 50 25.99 -10.16 1.98
N PRO A 51 27.04 -9.51 2.53
CA PRO A 51 27.15 -8.06 2.59
C PRO A 51 27.03 -7.45 1.18
N MET A 52 26.29 -6.37 1.03
CA MET A 52 26.11 -5.70 -0.26
C MET A 52 27.46 -5.24 -0.85
N SER A 53 28.42 -4.85 0.01
CA SER A 53 29.77 -4.49 -0.41
C SER A 53 30.58 -5.64 -1.04
N GLU A 54 30.27 -6.89 -0.70
CA GLU A 54 30.93 -8.08 -1.27
C GLU A 54 30.28 -8.49 -2.61
N ALA A 55 28.99 -8.20 -2.78
CA ALA A 55 28.29 -8.45 -4.03
C ALA A 55 28.73 -7.49 -5.16
N ILE A 56 29.15 -6.28 -4.79
CA ILE A 56 29.51 -5.21 -5.72
C ILE A 56 31.02 -5.24 -5.97
N SER A 57 31.42 -5.69 -7.15
CA SER A 57 32.82 -5.58 -7.61
C SER A 57 33.05 -4.32 -8.44
N SER A 58 32.00 -3.77 -9.03
CA SER A 58 32.04 -2.55 -9.84
C SER A 58 30.71 -1.81 -9.81
N ARG A 59 30.71 -0.52 -10.18
CA ARG A 59 29.47 0.28 -10.25
C ARG A 59 28.42 -0.28 -11.24
N VAL A 60 28.87 -1.05 -12.24
CA VAL A 60 27.96 -1.69 -13.20
C VAL A 60 27.09 -2.76 -12.54
N ASP A 61 27.58 -3.39 -11.47
CA ASP A 61 26.87 -4.44 -10.74
C ASP A 61 25.59 -3.89 -10.06
N LEU A 62 25.56 -2.60 -9.70
CA LEU A 62 24.37 -1.96 -9.13
C LEU A 62 23.15 -2.07 -10.03
N GLY A 63 23.32 -1.92 -11.35
CA GLY A 63 22.24 -2.09 -12.31
C GLY A 63 21.73 -3.53 -12.39
N SER A 64 22.61 -4.51 -12.25
CA SER A 64 22.21 -5.94 -12.17
C SER A 64 21.51 -6.25 -10.85
N ILE A 65 22.00 -5.72 -9.74
CA ILE A 65 21.34 -5.85 -8.43
C ILE A 65 19.93 -5.25 -8.47
N SER A 66 19.76 -4.06 -9.05
CA SER A 66 18.42 -3.43 -9.19
C SER A 66 17.45 -4.33 -9.94
N ARG A 67 17.85 -4.87 -11.10
CA ARG A 67 17.01 -5.78 -11.88
C ARG A 67 16.68 -7.08 -11.13
N LEU A 68 17.64 -7.66 -10.41
CA LEU A 68 17.39 -8.86 -9.60
C LEU A 68 16.42 -8.59 -8.44
N LEU A 69 16.48 -7.40 -7.82
CA LEU A 69 15.53 -6.94 -6.81
C LEU A 69 14.12 -6.74 -7.40
N GLU A 70 14.01 -6.03 -8.52
CA GLU A 70 12.73 -5.77 -9.21
C GLU A 70 12.04 -7.07 -9.66
N ARG A 71 12.81 -8.08 -10.04
CA ARG A 71 12.30 -9.41 -10.39
C ARG A 71 12.02 -10.31 -9.19
N GLY A 72 12.29 -9.88 -7.96
CA GLY A 72 12.08 -10.65 -6.75
C GLY A 72 12.97 -11.89 -6.62
N ILE A 73 14.11 -11.92 -7.33
CA ILE A 73 15.07 -13.03 -7.28
C ILE A 73 15.94 -12.92 -6.02
N ILE A 74 16.27 -11.70 -5.64
CA ILE A 74 16.97 -11.39 -4.41
C ILE A 74 16.20 -10.34 -3.61
N MET A 75 16.49 -10.22 -2.32
CA MET A 75 15.94 -9.21 -1.42
C MET A 75 17.06 -8.38 -0.82
N HIS A 76 16.82 -7.08 -0.69
CA HIS A 76 17.69 -6.16 0.07
C HIS A 76 17.28 -6.16 1.54
N SER A 77 18.21 -6.46 2.42
CA SER A 77 18.03 -6.42 3.88
C SER A 77 18.94 -5.34 4.46
N ALA A 78 18.35 -4.36 5.12
CA ALA A 78 19.04 -3.24 5.75
C ALA A 78 18.33 -2.85 7.04
N LEU A 79 18.81 -1.80 7.73
CA LEU A 79 18.14 -1.22 8.88
C LEU A 79 16.73 -0.78 8.53
N THR A 80 15.77 -1.13 9.38
CA THR A 80 14.34 -0.83 9.23
C THR A 80 13.78 -0.16 10.49
N PRO A 81 12.59 0.48 10.43
CA PRO A 81 11.91 0.94 11.63
C PRO A 81 11.58 -0.17 12.64
N SER A 82 11.45 -1.43 12.19
CA SER A 82 11.28 -2.57 13.09
C SER A 82 12.51 -2.80 13.97
N ASP A 83 13.71 -2.60 13.44
CA ASP A 83 14.95 -2.68 14.21
C ASP A 83 15.00 -1.58 15.30
N ALA A 84 14.59 -0.36 14.94
CA ALA A 84 14.46 0.73 15.92
C ALA A 84 13.44 0.39 17.02
N SER A 85 12.30 -0.22 16.65
CA SER A 85 11.29 -0.66 17.61
C SER A 85 11.79 -1.76 18.55
N HIS A 86 12.66 -2.67 18.08
CA HIS A 86 13.31 -3.68 18.92
C HIS A 86 14.22 -3.05 19.96
N VAL A 87 15.04 -2.10 19.55
CA VAL A 87 15.97 -1.41 20.45
C VAL A 87 15.24 -0.57 21.51
N LEU A 88 14.08 -0.01 21.15
CA LEU A 88 13.22 0.75 22.07
C LEU A 88 12.32 -0.14 22.95
N GLY A 89 12.35 -1.47 22.77
CA GLY A 89 11.51 -2.41 23.53
C GLY A 89 10.03 -2.42 23.11
N ASN A 90 9.67 -1.78 21.99
CA ASN A 90 8.30 -1.76 21.49
C ASN A 90 7.95 -3.01 20.68
N LEU A 91 8.94 -3.80 20.32
CA LEU A 91 8.82 -5.07 19.58
C LEU A 91 9.84 -6.07 20.11
N ASP A 92 9.43 -7.32 20.29
CA ASP A 92 10.30 -8.43 20.73
C ASP A 92 10.00 -9.66 19.86
N ALA A 93 10.38 -9.59 18.57
CA ALA A 93 10.16 -10.67 17.61
C ALA A 93 11.49 -11.27 17.09
N TRP A 94 12.58 -10.49 17.14
CA TRP A 94 13.88 -10.85 16.56
C TRP A 94 15.04 -10.48 17.48
N ASP A 95 16.23 -10.38 16.92
CA ASP A 95 17.48 -10.14 17.65
C ASP A 95 17.73 -8.65 17.89
N ALA A 96 17.39 -8.16 19.06
CA ALA A 96 17.63 -6.77 19.47
C ALA A 96 19.12 -6.38 19.43
N SER A 97 20.05 -7.33 19.69
CA SER A 97 21.49 -7.02 19.66
C SER A 97 22.00 -6.78 18.23
N ALA A 98 21.44 -7.52 17.25
CA ALA A 98 21.74 -7.26 15.84
C ALA A 98 21.16 -5.91 15.38
N ALA A 99 19.95 -5.57 15.82
CA ALA A 99 19.34 -4.27 15.55
C ALA A 99 20.16 -3.12 16.14
N GLN A 100 20.64 -3.25 17.36
CA GLN A 100 21.55 -2.26 17.99
C GLN A 100 22.83 -2.06 17.17
N LYS A 101 23.47 -3.14 16.71
CA LYS A 101 24.68 -3.08 15.86
C LYS A 101 24.40 -2.36 14.56
N ALA A 102 23.26 -2.67 13.90
CA ALA A 102 22.85 -2.01 12.66
C ALA A 102 22.63 -0.51 12.85
N LEU A 103 22.00 -0.11 13.96
CA LEU A 103 21.82 1.32 14.33
C LEU A 103 23.17 2.01 14.59
N LEU A 104 24.09 1.37 15.30
CA LEU A 104 25.43 1.93 15.55
C LEU A 104 26.21 2.14 14.24
N ILE A 105 26.14 1.19 13.30
CA ILE A 105 26.75 1.30 11.97
C ILE A 105 26.13 2.48 11.21
N PHE A 106 24.80 2.52 11.16
CA PHE A 106 24.07 3.57 10.45
C PHE A 106 24.33 4.94 11.05
N GLY A 107 24.41 5.05 12.38
CA GLY A 107 24.72 6.27 13.10
C GLY A 107 26.09 6.87 12.73
N ARG A 108 27.06 6.04 12.34
CA ARG A 108 28.39 6.49 11.88
C ARG A 108 28.40 7.07 10.48
N MET A 109 27.31 6.93 9.72
CA MET A 109 27.18 7.58 8.41
C MET A 109 27.20 9.11 8.55
N ARG A 110 27.61 9.78 7.49
CA ARG A 110 27.70 11.25 7.49
C ARG A 110 26.47 11.87 6.85
N THR A 111 26.04 12.97 7.43
CA THR A 111 25.02 13.85 6.86
C THR A 111 25.57 14.60 5.63
N GLY A 112 24.71 15.29 4.89
CA GLY A 112 25.13 16.17 3.79
C GLY A 112 26.09 17.29 4.22
N SER A 113 26.08 17.70 5.50
CA SER A 113 27.03 18.64 6.10
C SER A 113 28.36 18.01 6.52
N GLY A 114 28.49 16.67 6.39
CA GLY A 114 29.68 15.91 6.75
C GLY A 114 29.78 15.49 8.21
N GLU A 115 28.80 15.83 9.04
CA GLU A 115 28.72 15.42 10.44
C GLU A 115 28.28 13.97 10.58
N ILE A 116 28.65 13.31 11.68
CA ILE A 116 28.16 11.98 12.03
C ILE A 116 26.67 12.07 12.34
N LEU A 117 25.88 11.15 11.80
CA LEU A 117 24.43 11.15 11.92
C LEU A 117 23.94 11.06 13.37
N SER A 118 24.50 10.13 14.16
CA SER A 118 24.34 10.02 15.61
C SER A 118 25.41 9.10 16.20
N LYS A 119 25.81 9.37 17.43
CA LYS A 119 26.67 8.49 18.24
C LYS A 119 25.86 7.59 19.18
N ASP A 120 24.59 7.96 19.42
CA ASP A 120 23.67 7.25 20.28
C ASP A 120 22.66 6.48 19.45
N TYR A 121 22.67 5.16 19.58
CA TYR A 121 21.75 4.28 18.87
C TYR A 121 20.31 4.40 19.36
N GLN A 122 20.08 4.75 20.63
CA GLN A 122 18.72 4.95 21.19
C GLN A 122 18.11 6.24 20.68
N GLU A 123 18.88 7.33 20.68
CA GLU A 123 18.47 8.60 20.05
C GLU A 123 18.12 8.38 18.56
N LEU A 124 18.98 7.65 17.84
CA LEU A 124 18.74 7.35 16.43
C LEU A 124 17.48 6.51 16.22
N ALA A 125 17.25 5.50 17.08
CA ALA A 125 16.02 4.70 17.05
C ALA A 125 14.77 5.56 17.27
N LEU A 126 14.79 6.46 18.24
CA LEU A 126 13.71 7.43 18.48
C LEU A 126 13.46 8.33 17.27
N ARG A 127 14.53 8.86 16.64
CA ARG A 127 14.43 9.68 15.43
C ARG A 127 13.76 8.91 14.27
N ILE A 128 14.10 7.64 14.10
CA ILE A 128 13.49 6.77 13.06
C ILE A 128 12.00 6.59 13.31
N ILE A 129 11.60 6.27 14.55
CA ILE A 129 10.18 6.07 14.89
C ILE A 129 9.39 7.39 14.80
N ASN A 130 9.97 8.50 15.24
CA ASN A 130 9.34 9.81 15.10
C ASN A 130 9.14 10.19 13.63
N GLN A 131 10.15 9.97 12.78
CA GLN A 131 10.07 10.23 11.35
C GLN A 131 8.98 9.35 10.68
N LEU A 132 8.89 8.07 11.06
CA LEU A 132 7.84 7.17 10.60
C LEU A 132 6.45 7.67 11.02
N THR A 133 6.30 8.10 12.27
CA THR A 133 5.05 8.65 12.81
C THR A 133 4.64 9.92 12.05
N GLU A 134 5.59 10.81 11.78
CA GLU A 134 5.34 12.03 11.01
C GLU A 134 4.90 11.74 9.58
N GLN A 135 5.64 10.89 8.87
CA GLN A 135 5.31 10.50 7.49
C GLN A 135 3.95 9.81 7.40
N THR A 136 3.65 8.91 8.36
CA THR A 136 2.35 8.25 8.41
C THR A 136 1.22 9.24 8.64
N SER A 137 1.40 10.18 9.57
CA SER A 137 0.42 11.24 9.84
C SER A 137 0.21 12.15 8.62
N GLU A 138 1.28 12.51 7.91
CA GLU A 138 1.22 13.27 6.65
C GLU A 138 0.37 12.53 5.59
N VAL A 139 0.62 11.23 5.37
CA VAL A 139 -0.10 10.43 4.36
C VAL A 139 -1.58 10.27 4.72
N ILE A 140 -1.90 10.08 6.01
CA ILE A 140 -3.29 10.01 6.46
C ILE A 140 -4.02 11.34 6.21
N LEU A 141 -3.38 12.48 6.50
CA LEU A 141 -3.95 13.79 6.22
C LEU A 141 -4.06 14.07 4.72
N GLU A 142 -3.06 13.67 3.91
CA GLU A 142 -3.13 13.76 2.45
C GLU A 142 -4.36 13.02 1.92
N THR A 143 -4.61 11.81 2.41
CA THR A 143 -5.80 11.03 2.06
C THR A 143 -7.09 11.71 2.51
N ALA A 144 -7.16 12.16 3.77
CA ALA A 144 -8.34 12.84 4.30
C ALA A 144 -8.69 14.12 3.52
N PHE A 145 -7.69 14.96 3.20
CA PHE A 145 -7.89 16.18 2.43
C PHE A 145 -8.35 15.88 1.00
N GLY A 146 -7.87 14.77 0.41
CA GLY A 146 -8.32 14.31 -0.90
C GLY A 146 -9.77 13.85 -0.91
N GLU A 147 -10.17 13.06 0.10
CA GLU A 147 -11.54 12.57 0.24
C GLU A 147 -12.56 13.71 0.52
N GLU A 148 -12.15 14.72 1.30
CA GLU A 148 -13.00 15.89 1.57
C GLU A 148 -12.99 16.91 0.42
N ASN A 149 -12.21 16.72 -0.62
CA ASN A 149 -12.06 17.65 -1.75
C ASN A 149 -11.73 19.08 -1.31
N ILE A 150 -10.85 19.23 -0.32
CA ILE A 150 -10.40 20.55 0.14
C ILE A 150 -9.60 21.23 -0.99
N ASP A 151 -9.89 22.52 -1.21
CA ASP A 151 -9.22 23.30 -2.25
C ASP A 151 -7.69 23.27 -2.13
N GLY A 152 -7.03 22.90 -3.21
CA GLY A 152 -5.58 22.75 -3.30
C GLY A 152 -5.14 21.30 -3.54
N ARG A 153 -3.84 21.08 -3.64
CA ARG A 153 -3.30 19.73 -3.73
C ARG A 153 -3.21 19.13 -2.33
N ALA A 154 -3.92 18.03 -2.08
CA ALA A 154 -3.96 17.36 -0.76
C ALA A 154 -2.55 17.12 -0.17
N ARG A 155 -1.58 16.71 -1.00
CA ARG A 155 -0.19 16.53 -0.61
C ARG A 155 0.49 17.81 -0.13
N ASP A 156 0.28 18.92 -0.82
CA ASP A 156 0.89 20.23 -0.48
C ASP A 156 0.25 20.78 0.80
N LEU A 157 -1.05 20.57 0.97
CA LEU A 157 -1.80 20.92 2.19
C LEU A 157 -1.29 20.12 3.39
N ALA A 158 -1.17 18.80 3.28
CA ALA A 158 -0.70 17.94 4.38
C ALA A 158 0.73 18.31 4.84
N ARG A 159 1.56 18.81 3.95
CA ARG A 159 2.96 19.23 4.22
C ARG A 159 3.11 20.70 4.58
N HIS A 160 2.02 21.45 4.53
CA HIS A 160 2.07 22.88 4.78
C HIS A 160 2.52 23.17 6.23
N VAL A 161 3.30 24.25 6.42
CA VAL A 161 3.85 24.61 7.73
C VAL A 161 2.78 24.83 8.79
N LEU A 162 1.61 25.36 8.43
CA LEU A 162 0.51 25.56 9.36
C LEU A 162 -0.08 24.22 9.83
N VAL A 163 -0.20 23.22 8.95
CA VAL A 163 -0.66 21.87 9.29
C VAL A 163 0.35 21.20 10.22
N LYS A 164 1.65 21.27 9.92
CA LYS A 164 2.71 20.74 10.79
C LYS A 164 2.71 21.39 12.17
N ASN A 165 2.54 22.70 12.22
CA ASN A 165 2.41 23.43 13.50
C ASN A 165 1.11 23.04 14.23
N GLY A 166 0.01 22.84 13.51
CA GLY A 166 -1.26 22.39 14.08
C GLY A 166 -1.18 21.00 14.69
N LEU A 167 -0.50 20.07 14.02
CA LEU A 167 -0.23 18.71 14.56
C LEU A 167 0.67 18.72 15.81
N ASN A 168 1.46 19.78 16.00
CA ASN A 168 2.30 19.97 17.18
C ASN A 168 1.63 20.91 18.21
N HIS A 169 0.34 21.20 18.07
CA HIS A 169 -0.44 22.04 18.99
C HIS A 169 0.25 23.39 19.25
N HIS A 170 0.62 24.08 18.18
CA HIS A 170 1.32 25.37 18.28
C HIS A 170 0.54 26.39 19.11
N ARG A 171 1.17 26.99 20.11
CA ARG A 171 0.57 27.93 21.09
C ARG A 171 1.50 29.12 21.32
N ASN A 172 1.50 30.05 20.38
CA ASN A 172 2.15 31.35 20.58
C ASN A 172 1.12 32.47 20.39
N ILE A 173 1.44 33.50 19.58
CA ILE A 173 0.49 34.57 19.21
C ILE A 173 -0.71 33.96 18.44
N VAL A 174 -0.42 32.92 17.62
CA VAL A 174 -1.46 32.16 16.91
C VAL A 174 -1.55 30.76 17.54
N SER A 175 -2.74 30.28 17.76
CA SER A 175 -3.01 28.88 18.15
C SER A 175 -3.42 28.09 16.92
N LEU A 176 -2.78 26.95 16.69
CA LEU A 176 -3.05 26.06 15.57
C LEU A 176 -3.28 24.64 16.09
N ASP A 177 -4.37 24.03 15.68
CA ASP A 177 -4.72 22.64 15.92
C ASP A 177 -5.14 21.97 14.61
N VAL A 178 -4.65 20.76 14.40
CA VAL A 178 -5.09 19.88 13.32
C VAL A 178 -5.40 18.52 13.91
N ALA A 179 -6.58 18.01 13.63
CA ALA A 179 -7.06 16.73 14.14
C ALA A 179 -7.87 16.00 13.05
N ILE A 180 -8.04 14.70 13.22
CA ILE A 180 -8.93 13.86 12.40
C ILE A 180 -10.11 13.42 13.28
N ASN A 181 -11.33 13.62 12.79
CA ASN A 181 -12.55 13.27 13.52
C ASN A 181 -12.88 11.76 13.48
N LEU A 182 -12.26 11.01 12.57
CA LEU A 182 -12.46 9.57 12.43
C LEU A 182 -11.39 8.79 13.19
N PRO A 183 -11.73 7.63 13.79
CA PRO A 183 -10.74 6.77 14.42
C PRO A 183 -9.84 6.12 13.38
N ILE A 184 -8.58 5.89 13.75
CA ILE A 184 -7.61 5.16 12.93
C ILE A 184 -7.62 3.69 13.31
N ILE A 185 -7.75 2.79 12.34
CA ILE A 185 -7.62 1.35 12.53
C ILE A 185 -6.24 0.91 12.04
N GLY A 186 -5.37 0.51 12.98
CA GLY A 186 -4.03 0.02 12.68
C GLY A 186 -4.05 -1.46 12.33
N LEU A 187 -3.66 -1.80 11.09
CA LEU A 187 -3.53 -3.16 10.59
C LEU A 187 -2.09 -3.42 10.14
N GLY A 188 -1.65 -4.68 10.23
CA GLY A 188 -0.31 -5.11 9.87
C GLY A 188 0.58 -5.41 11.09
N ALA A 189 1.65 -6.16 10.88
CA ALA A 189 2.52 -6.67 11.94
C ALA A 189 3.18 -5.55 12.78
N SER A 190 3.55 -4.44 12.14
CA SER A 190 4.20 -3.29 12.78
C SER A 190 3.23 -2.24 13.35
N ALA A 191 1.92 -2.39 13.14
CA ALA A 191 0.95 -1.37 13.56
C ALA A 191 1.01 -1.07 15.08
N LYS A 192 1.25 -2.09 15.90
CA LYS A 192 1.33 -1.95 17.36
C LYS A 192 2.51 -1.09 17.82
N THR A 193 3.55 -0.94 17.00
CA THR A 193 4.80 -0.29 17.42
C THR A 193 4.75 1.24 17.33
N TYR A 194 3.89 1.84 16.48
CA TYR A 194 3.88 3.29 16.26
C TYR A 194 2.51 3.92 16.00
N TYR A 195 1.45 3.14 15.64
CA TYR A 195 0.13 3.74 15.35
C TYR A 195 -0.51 4.42 16.57
N GLY A 196 -0.13 4.02 17.79
CA GLY A 196 -0.55 4.74 18.99
C GLY A 196 -0.07 6.19 18.98
N GLU A 197 1.18 6.43 18.59
CA GLU A 197 1.75 7.78 18.51
C GLU A 197 1.17 8.55 17.29
N VAL A 198 0.86 7.88 16.19
CA VAL A 198 0.16 8.48 15.05
C VAL A 198 -1.21 9.01 15.49
N GLY A 199 -1.99 8.21 16.24
CA GLY A 199 -3.29 8.65 16.76
C GLY A 199 -3.18 9.83 17.71
N LYS A 200 -2.18 9.84 18.59
CA LYS A 200 -1.91 11.00 19.47
C LYS A 200 -1.60 12.24 18.64
N LYS A 201 -0.73 12.12 17.64
CA LYS A 201 -0.32 13.24 16.78
C LYS A 201 -1.50 13.81 15.97
N LEU A 202 -2.41 12.95 15.52
CA LEU A 202 -3.63 13.33 14.79
C LEU A 202 -4.83 13.63 15.71
N SER A 203 -4.60 13.65 17.04
CA SER A 203 -5.63 13.92 18.06
C SER A 203 -6.87 13.04 17.92
N THR A 204 -6.69 11.76 17.53
CA THR A 204 -7.77 10.81 17.33
C THR A 204 -7.52 9.47 18.00
N LYS A 205 -8.61 8.67 18.13
CA LYS A 205 -8.55 7.33 18.70
C LYS A 205 -7.90 6.35 17.74
N THR A 206 -6.90 5.62 18.23
CA THR A 206 -6.34 4.48 17.52
C THR A 206 -6.97 3.18 17.99
N ILE A 207 -7.43 2.35 17.06
CA ILE A 207 -7.97 1.01 17.30
C ILE A 207 -6.98 0.00 16.73
N LEU A 208 -6.45 -0.87 17.58
CA LEU A 208 -5.56 -1.97 17.21
C LEU A 208 -6.28 -3.29 17.41
N PRO A 209 -6.89 -3.89 16.38
CA PRO A 209 -7.63 -5.14 16.51
C PRO A 209 -6.73 -6.29 16.98
N LYS A 210 -7.29 -7.24 17.76
CA LYS A 210 -6.58 -8.41 18.31
C LYS A 210 -5.77 -9.17 17.25
N HIS A 211 -6.32 -9.33 16.05
CA HIS A 211 -5.71 -10.05 14.93
C HIS A 211 -5.18 -9.12 13.83
N GLY A 212 -5.03 -7.83 14.13
CA GLY A 212 -4.56 -6.82 13.17
C GLY A 212 -3.20 -7.16 12.54
N GLY A 213 -2.31 -7.82 13.27
CA GLY A 213 -0.99 -8.23 12.77
C GLY A 213 -1.02 -9.25 11.62
N VAL A 214 -2.10 -10.01 11.49
CA VAL A 214 -2.32 -11.01 10.43
C VAL A 214 -3.54 -10.67 9.56
N ALA A 215 -3.94 -9.41 9.55
CA ALA A 215 -5.14 -8.94 8.84
C ALA A 215 -5.13 -9.31 7.36
N ASN A 216 -3.97 -9.27 6.69
CA ASN A 216 -3.85 -9.65 5.28
C ASN A 216 -4.18 -11.13 5.06
N ALA A 217 -3.67 -12.02 5.94
CA ALA A 217 -3.96 -13.45 5.85
C ALA A 217 -5.45 -13.73 6.13
N ILE A 218 -6.03 -13.06 7.12
CA ILE A 218 -7.47 -13.16 7.40
C ILE A 218 -8.27 -12.64 6.21
N GLY A 219 -7.91 -11.47 5.67
CA GLY A 219 -8.55 -10.89 4.51
C GLY A 219 -8.51 -11.79 3.27
N ALA A 220 -7.39 -12.47 3.06
CA ALA A 220 -7.26 -13.44 1.96
C ALA A 220 -8.20 -14.64 2.09
N VAL A 221 -8.52 -15.06 3.32
CA VAL A 221 -9.42 -16.21 3.59
C VAL A 221 -10.89 -15.81 3.63
N VAL A 222 -11.20 -14.66 4.27
CA VAL A 222 -12.59 -14.22 4.48
C VAL A 222 -13.04 -13.13 3.50
N GLY A 223 -12.10 -12.59 2.73
CA GLY A 223 -12.36 -11.55 1.74
C GLY A 223 -13.34 -12.02 0.67
N GLN A 224 -14.04 -11.07 0.08
CA GLN A 224 -14.92 -11.33 -1.06
C GLN A 224 -14.32 -10.70 -2.32
N ILE A 225 -14.38 -11.45 -3.41
CA ILE A 225 -14.11 -10.92 -4.74
C ILE A 225 -15.35 -10.15 -5.15
N THR A 226 -15.21 -8.87 -5.46
CA THR A 226 -16.30 -8.02 -5.93
C THR A 226 -15.96 -7.49 -7.31
N MET A 227 -16.82 -7.79 -8.29
CA MET A 227 -16.74 -7.26 -9.64
C MET A 227 -17.95 -6.40 -9.94
N ARG A 228 -17.76 -5.35 -10.72
CA ARG A 228 -18.81 -4.39 -11.07
C ARG A 228 -18.83 -4.16 -12.57
N GLU A 229 -20.03 -4.19 -13.14
CA GLU A 229 -20.29 -3.87 -14.54
C GLU A 229 -21.50 -2.95 -14.63
N SER A 230 -21.45 -1.96 -15.48
CA SER A 230 -22.56 -1.03 -15.66
C SER A 230 -23.01 -0.95 -17.10
N GLY A 231 -24.27 -0.61 -17.30
CA GLY A 231 -24.83 -0.40 -18.61
C GLY A 231 -25.95 0.64 -18.59
N LYS A 232 -26.32 1.12 -19.78
CA LYS A 232 -27.29 2.20 -19.93
C LYS A 232 -28.38 1.85 -20.92
N ILE A 233 -29.58 2.41 -20.66
CA ILE A 233 -30.73 2.45 -21.54
C ILE A 233 -31.01 3.93 -21.82
N VAL A 234 -31.16 4.30 -23.07
CA VAL A 234 -31.50 5.68 -23.41
C VAL A 234 -32.83 5.73 -24.21
N SER A 235 -33.53 6.85 -24.17
CA SER A 235 -34.69 7.07 -25.02
C SER A 235 -34.25 7.11 -26.51
N GLY A 236 -34.81 6.23 -27.32
CA GLY A 236 -34.55 6.15 -28.76
C GLY A 236 -35.56 6.94 -29.61
N GLY A 237 -36.46 7.72 -28.97
CA GLY A 237 -37.58 8.41 -29.59
C GLY A 237 -38.91 7.86 -29.09
N GLU A 238 -40.03 8.25 -29.72
CA GLU A 238 -41.40 7.93 -29.27
C GLU A 238 -41.61 6.43 -28.98
N GLY A 239 -41.65 6.06 -27.69
CA GLY A 239 -41.93 4.70 -27.24
C GLY A 239 -40.84 3.67 -27.57
N ILE A 240 -39.60 4.13 -27.82
CA ILE A 240 -38.44 3.25 -28.06
C ILE A 240 -37.41 3.44 -26.95
N TRP A 241 -36.95 2.33 -26.39
CA TRP A 241 -35.88 2.23 -25.42
C TRP A 241 -34.68 1.53 -26.06
N ARG A 242 -33.53 2.22 -26.15
CA ARG A 242 -32.32 1.69 -26.76
C ARG A 242 -31.36 1.19 -25.68
N VAL A 243 -31.04 -0.10 -25.77
CA VAL A 243 -30.11 -0.79 -24.89
C VAL A 243 -28.77 -0.96 -25.59
N PHE A 244 -27.67 -0.59 -24.95
CA PHE A 244 -26.34 -0.84 -25.48
C PHE A 244 -25.81 -2.20 -24.99
N THR A 245 -25.63 -3.12 -25.93
CA THR A 245 -25.10 -4.48 -25.70
C THR A 245 -23.76 -4.67 -26.39
N ASP A 246 -23.01 -5.70 -26.04
CA ASP A 246 -21.74 -6.03 -26.71
C ASP A 246 -21.88 -6.35 -28.21
N LYS A 247 -23.07 -6.73 -28.62
CA LYS A 247 -23.40 -7.03 -30.03
C LYS A 247 -23.93 -5.82 -30.80
N GLY A 248 -23.94 -4.65 -30.13
CA GLY A 248 -24.48 -3.42 -30.67
C GLY A 248 -25.76 -2.97 -29.96
N PRO A 249 -26.33 -1.82 -30.35
CA PRO A 249 -27.55 -1.28 -29.78
C PRO A 249 -28.78 -2.15 -30.19
N VAL A 250 -29.71 -2.34 -29.24
CA VAL A 250 -30.99 -3.03 -29.43
C VAL A 250 -32.11 -2.08 -29.07
N ASP A 251 -33.07 -1.91 -29.99
CA ASP A 251 -34.25 -1.07 -29.80
C ASP A 251 -35.43 -1.92 -29.32
N CYS A 252 -36.03 -1.52 -28.19
CA CYS A 252 -37.18 -2.18 -27.56
C CYS A 252 -38.38 -1.22 -27.55
N LYS A 253 -39.59 -1.79 -27.69
CA LYS A 253 -40.87 -1.05 -27.59
C LYS A 253 -41.47 -1.08 -26.18
N ASP A 254 -40.85 -1.81 -25.28
CA ASP A 254 -41.26 -1.94 -23.88
C ASP A 254 -40.05 -1.69 -22.99
N GLN A 255 -40.20 -0.79 -22.01
CA GLN A 255 -39.16 -0.42 -21.04
C GLN A 255 -38.72 -1.62 -20.23
N LYS A 256 -39.65 -2.46 -19.76
CA LYS A 256 -39.33 -3.65 -18.96
C LYS A 256 -38.45 -4.63 -19.72
N VAL A 257 -38.80 -4.85 -21.01
CA VAL A 257 -37.98 -5.70 -21.88
C VAL A 257 -36.59 -5.14 -22.08
N ALA A 258 -36.45 -3.81 -22.22
CA ALA A 258 -35.15 -3.17 -22.31
C ALA A 258 -34.30 -3.40 -21.05
N TYR A 259 -34.89 -3.25 -19.85
CA TYR A 259 -34.24 -3.52 -18.58
C TYR A 259 -33.84 -4.98 -18.42
N GLU A 260 -34.68 -5.92 -18.82
CA GLU A 260 -34.39 -7.36 -18.78
C GLU A 260 -33.19 -7.72 -19.66
N ILE A 261 -33.16 -7.20 -20.91
CA ILE A 261 -32.05 -7.43 -21.85
C ILE A 261 -30.75 -6.89 -21.24
N LEU A 262 -30.78 -5.69 -20.68
CA LEU A 262 -29.61 -5.08 -20.06
C LEU A 262 -29.15 -5.89 -18.83
N LYS A 263 -30.05 -6.23 -17.92
CA LYS A 263 -29.75 -7.05 -16.72
C LYS A 263 -29.15 -8.40 -17.10
N GLN A 264 -29.68 -9.06 -18.12
CA GLN A 264 -29.15 -10.35 -18.59
C GLN A 264 -27.75 -10.22 -19.19
N GLY A 265 -27.49 -9.16 -19.97
CA GLY A 265 -26.16 -8.86 -20.51
C GLY A 265 -25.15 -8.61 -19.42
N LEU A 266 -25.52 -7.77 -18.46
CA LEU A 266 -24.67 -7.43 -17.30
C LEU A 266 -24.43 -8.63 -16.38
N THR A 267 -25.45 -9.49 -16.17
CA THR A 267 -25.31 -10.75 -15.41
C THR A 267 -24.19 -11.61 -15.99
N ASN A 268 -24.24 -11.84 -17.29
CA ASN A 268 -23.24 -12.68 -17.96
C ASN A 268 -21.82 -12.08 -17.85
N LYS A 269 -21.69 -10.77 -18.04
CA LYS A 269 -20.41 -10.07 -17.94
C LYS A 269 -19.83 -10.14 -16.54
N VAL A 270 -20.61 -9.71 -15.54
CA VAL A 270 -20.12 -9.62 -14.17
C VAL A 270 -19.84 -11.00 -13.58
N GLN A 271 -20.63 -12.02 -13.96
CA GLN A 271 -20.40 -13.40 -13.56
C GLN A 271 -19.11 -13.96 -14.16
N LEU A 272 -18.88 -13.71 -15.47
CA LEU A 272 -17.64 -14.11 -16.14
C LEU A 272 -16.43 -13.42 -15.52
N ALA A 273 -16.51 -12.11 -15.27
CA ALA A 273 -15.47 -11.34 -14.64
C ALA A 273 -15.13 -11.86 -13.23
N ALA A 274 -16.15 -12.13 -12.41
CA ALA A 274 -15.99 -12.69 -11.07
C ALA A 274 -15.38 -14.10 -11.11
N THR A 275 -15.80 -14.96 -12.03
CA THR A 275 -15.26 -16.31 -12.22
C THR A 275 -13.79 -16.25 -12.63
N ASN A 276 -13.42 -15.38 -13.56
CA ASN A 276 -12.05 -15.17 -14.02
C ASN A 276 -11.15 -14.62 -12.89
N ALA A 277 -11.72 -13.80 -12.00
CA ALA A 277 -11.06 -13.33 -10.80
C ALA A 277 -10.94 -14.41 -9.69
N GLY A 278 -11.45 -15.63 -9.94
CA GLY A 278 -11.36 -16.75 -8.99
C GLY A 278 -12.46 -16.75 -7.93
N ALA A 279 -13.60 -16.10 -8.18
CA ALA A 279 -14.75 -16.13 -7.27
C ALA A 279 -15.53 -17.44 -7.37
N GLU A 280 -15.95 -17.97 -6.22
CA GLU A 280 -16.90 -19.08 -6.07
C GLU A 280 -18.14 -18.62 -5.31
N ASN A 281 -19.27 -19.31 -5.48
CA ASN A 281 -20.55 -18.96 -4.84
C ASN A 281 -20.95 -17.49 -5.12
N ILE A 282 -21.00 -17.14 -6.40
CA ILE A 282 -21.22 -15.77 -6.87
C ILE A 282 -22.68 -15.36 -6.64
N HIS A 283 -22.88 -14.25 -5.92
CA HIS A 283 -24.15 -13.56 -5.76
C HIS A 283 -24.12 -12.26 -6.55
N ILE A 284 -25.19 -12.00 -7.32
CA ILE A 284 -25.29 -10.80 -8.16
C ILE A 284 -26.43 -9.93 -7.63
N GLN A 285 -26.12 -8.64 -7.43
CA GLN A 285 -27.08 -7.60 -7.04
C GLN A 285 -27.10 -6.51 -8.12
N PHE A 286 -28.21 -5.80 -8.23
CA PHE A 286 -28.38 -4.69 -9.17
C PHE A 286 -28.79 -3.43 -8.42
N GLU A 287 -28.20 -2.33 -8.84
CA GLU A 287 -28.58 -0.97 -8.45
C GLU A 287 -29.04 -0.27 -9.72
N ASP A 288 -30.29 0.19 -9.72
CA ASP A 288 -30.94 0.82 -10.86
C ASP A 288 -31.13 2.31 -10.59
N GLU A 289 -30.82 3.18 -11.54
CA GLU A 289 -31.04 4.62 -11.47
C GLU A 289 -31.73 5.08 -12.75
N GLU A 290 -32.81 5.88 -12.63
CA GLU A 290 -33.53 6.47 -13.76
C GLU A 290 -33.45 7.99 -13.71
N GLN A 291 -33.24 8.58 -14.86
CA GLN A 291 -33.33 10.03 -15.07
C GLN A 291 -34.54 10.34 -15.94
N THR A 292 -35.42 11.18 -15.41
CA THR A 292 -36.60 11.66 -16.09
C THR A 292 -36.55 13.19 -16.24
N ALA A 293 -37.25 13.72 -17.22
CA ALA A 293 -37.45 15.17 -17.37
C ALA A 293 -38.95 15.49 -17.58
N ILE A 294 -39.37 16.65 -17.10
CA ILE A 294 -40.73 17.15 -17.33
C ILE A 294 -40.73 17.95 -18.64
N ILE A 295 -41.39 17.41 -19.68
CA ILE A 295 -41.57 18.05 -20.99
C ILE A 295 -43.06 18.26 -21.18
N GLU A 296 -43.47 19.50 -21.39
CA GLU A 296 -44.90 19.88 -21.55
C GLU A 296 -45.84 19.35 -20.46
N GLY A 297 -45.31 19.30 -19.19
CA GLY A 297 -46.09 18.83 -18.02
C GLY A 297 -46.22 17.32 -17.92
N ARG A 298 -45.49 16.55 -18.74
CA ARG A 298 -45.44 15.08 -18.68
C ARG A 298 -44.01 14.64 -18.30
N GLU A 299 -43.95 13.66 -17.45
CA GLU A 299 -42.67 13.02 -17.11
C GLU A 299 -42.26 12.13 -18.28
N VAL A 300 -41.04 12.37 -18.79
CA VAL A 300 -40.46 11.67 -19.92
C VAL A 300 -39.18 11.00 -19.48
N PHE A 301 -39.01 9.74 -19.77
CA PHE A 301 -37.79 8.98 -19.56
C PHE A 301 -36.66 9.51 -20.46
N ILE A 302 -35.49 9.78 -19.88
CA ILE A 302 -34.31 10.23 -20.61
C ILE A 302 -33.29 9.09 -20.71
N GLU A 303 -32.81 8.61 -19.57
CA GLU A 303 -31.91 7.46 -19.51
C GLU A 303 -32.12 6.66 -18.21
N GLY A 304 -31.78 5.37 -18.28
CA GLY A 304 -31.66 4.50 -17.12
C GLY A 304 -30.28 3.88 -17.08
N SER A 305 -29.69 3.78 -15.90
CA SER A 305 -28.43 3.06 -15.68
C SER A 305 -28.66 1.88 -14.75
N ILE A 306 -27.96 0.78 -15.00
CA ILE A 306 -27.92 -0.39 -14.13
C ILE A 306 -26.47 -0.67 -13.78
N LEU A 307 -26.18 -0.80 -12.50
CA LEU A 307 -24.93 -1.32 -11.97
C LEU A 307 -25.18 -2.75 -11.48
N ALA A 308 -24.50 -3.72 -12.08
CA ALA A 308 -24.46 -5.10 -11.63
C ALA A 308 -23.22 -5.33 -10.74
N ILE A 309 -23.42 -5.86 -9.55
CA ILE A 309 -22.37 -6.14 -8.57
C ILE A 309 -22.38 -7.64 -8.29
N ALA A 310 -21.30 -8.33 -8.68
CA ALA A 310 -21.09 -9.74 -8.34
C ALA A 310 -20.13 -9.84 -7.16
N THR A 311 -20.53 -10.56 -6.11
CA THR A 311 -19.71 -10.87 -4.96
C THR A 311 -19.58 -12.38 -4.81
N GLY A 312 -18.37 -12.86 -4.50
CA GLY A 312 -18.13 -14.28 -4.29
C GLY A 312 -16.92 -14.51 -3.38
N ARG A 313 -16.79 -15.74 -2.88
CA ARG A 313 -15.62 -16.13 -2.07
C ARG A 313 -14.45 -16.46 -2.98
N PRO A 314 -13.19 -16.12 -2.59
CA PRO A 314 -12.01 -16.57 -3.32
C PRO A 314 -11.95 -18.10 -3.37
N ARG A 315 -11.58 -18.65 -4.53
CA ARG A 315 -11.29 -20.09 -4.66
C ARG A 315 -10.11 -20.46 -3.79
N ILE A 316 -10.31 -21.38 -2.86
CA ILE A 316 -9.22 -21.95 -2.04
C ILE A 316 -8.61 -23.09 -2.82
N VAL A 317 -7.39 -22.90 -3.33
CA VAL A 317 -6.61 -24.00 -3.92
C VAL A 317 -6.14 -24.89 -2.79
N GLN A 318 -6.69 -26.10 -2.68
CA GLN A 318 -6.11 -27.14 -1.83
C GLN A 318 -4.84 -27.63 -2.54
N THR A 319 -3.68 -27.31 -1.98
CA THR A 319 -2.37 -27.88 -2.37
C THR A 319 -2.18 -29.25 -1.77
#